data_c789988163d5d83f3480db2cb14ce989
#
_entry.id   c789988163d5d83f3480db2cb14ce989
#
_cell.length_a   1.000
_cell.length_b   1.000
_cell.length_c   1.000
_cell.angle_alpha   90.00
_cell.angle_beta   90.00
_cell.angle_gamma   90.00
#
_symmetry.space_group_name_H-M   'P 1'
#
loop_
_entity.id
_entity.type
_entity.pdbx_description
1 polymer ?
#
loop_
_entity_poly.entity_id
_entity_poly.type
_entity_poly.pdbx_seq_one_letter_code
_entity_poly.pdbx_strand_id
1 'polypeptide(L)'
;DAGVDGVEIHAVHEGYLLDQFAIANMNYRTDEYGGSFENRYRFAVEIVQEIKKLCGKDFPVSLRYSVVSKTKGFGQGAVPGEEFVEFGRDMAESEKAIKYLEDAGYDMFNCDNGTYDAWYWAHPPVYMPPNCNIADVEHIKNFTTKPVVCAGKMEPEFAAKEIAEGRIDAMGVGRQNLVDPEWINKLLEDREEEIKPCINCHNACFNFNCSKGTPNMQPM
;
A
#
# COMPACT_ATOMS: atom_id res chain seq x y z
N ASP A 1 5.51 -8.59 23.75
CA ASP A 1 5.75 -9.96 24.26
C ASP A 1 5.19 -11.07 23.35
N ALA A 2 4.77 -10.74 22.11
CA ALA A 2 4.31 -11.74 21.14
C ALA A 2 5.47 -12.42 20.37
N GLY A 3 6.71 -11.96 20.53
CA GLY A 3 7.88 -12.51 19.85
C GLY A 3 7.96 -12.16 18.36
N VAL A 4 7.32 -11.06 17.93
CA VAL A 4 7.42 -10.56 16.57
C VAL A 4 8.66 -9.68 16.41
N ASP A 5 9.27 -9.71 15.22
CA ASP A 5 10.51 -8.98 14.91
C ASP A 5 10.25 -7.55 14.41
N GLY A 6 9.03 -7.21 14.06
CA GLY A 6 8.60 -5.90 13.59
C GLY A 6 7.10 -5.82 13.37
N VAL A 7 6.60 -4.63 13.01
CA VAL A 7 5.17 -4.41 12.73
C VAL A 7 4.99 -3.58 11.46
N GLU A 8 3.88 -3.82 10.76
CA GLU A 8 3.41 -2.95 9.69
C GLU A 8 2.13 -2.22 10.13
N ILE A 9 2.14 -0.90 10.00
CA ILE A 9 0.96 -0.06 10.23
C ILE A 9 0.19 0.06 8.92
N HIS A 10 -1.06 -0.37 8.93
CA HIS A 10 -1.92 -0.26 7.76
C HIS A 10 -2.63 1.09 7.74
N ALA A 11 -2.13 2.02 6.94
CA ALA A 11 -2.49 3.43 7.00
C ALA A 11 -3.40 3.90 5.85
N VAL A 12 -3.79 3.01 4.95
CA VAL A 12 -4.23 3.40 3.60
C VAL A 12 -5.67 3.05 3.27
N HIS A 13 -6.11 3.53 2.10
CA HIS A 13 -7.40 3.26 1.45
C HIS A 13 -8.59 3.92 2.16
N GLU A 14 -8.45 5.19 2.53
CA GLU A 14 -9.51 6.09 3.08
C GLU A 14 -10.42 5.52 4.17
N GLY A 15 -10.74 4.24 4.11
CA GLY A 15 -11.51 3.54 5.13
C GLY A 15 -10.71 3.21 6.38
N TYR A 16 -9.40 3.33 6.33
CA TYR A 16 -8.51 3.13 7.47
C TYR A 16 -8.19 4.45 8.15
N LEU A 17 -8.03 4.41 9.45
CA LEU A 17 -8.02 5.59 10.30
C LEU A 17 -6.95 6.61 9.92
N LEU A 18 -5.73 6.18 9.60
CA LEU A 18 -4.64 7.12 9.30
C LEU A 18 -4.87 7.91 8.00
N ASP A 19 -5.40 7.28 6.96
CA ASP A 19 -5.73 7.99 5.72
C ASP A 19 -6.88 8.99 5.91
N GLN A 20 -7.84 8.70 6.79
CA GLN A 20 -8.89 9.67 7.15
C GLN A 20 -8.33 10.92 7.85
N PHE A 21 -7.21 10.79 8.58
CA PHE A 21 -6.51 11.94 9.14
C PHE A 21 -5.64 12.64 8.09
N ALA A 22 -4.92 11.89 7.27
CA ALA A 22 -3.91 12.43 6.35
C ALA A 22 -4.52 13.15 5.14
N ILE A 23 -5.59 12.62 4.54
CA ILE A 23 -6.17 13.18 3.32
C ILE A 23 -6.97 14.45 3.64
N ALA A 24 -6.58 15.57 3.03
CA ALA A 24 -7.14 16.89 3.33
C ALA A 24 -8.67 16.96 3.13
N ASN A 25 -9.18 16.32 2.08
CA ASN A 25 -10.61 16.31 1.76
C ASN A 25 -11.44 15.33 2.64
N MET A 26 -10.79 14.55 3.50
CA MET A 26 -11.42 13.66 4.47
C MET A 26 -11.36 14.23 5.88
N ASN A 27 -10.36 15.06 6.17
CA ASN A 27 -10.09 15.58 7.51
C ASN A 27 -10.63 17.01 7.68
N TYR A 28 -11.80 17.13 8.28
CA TYR A 28 -12.44 18.40 8.63
C TYR A 28 -12.21 18.85 10.08
N ARG A 29 -11.23 18.27 10.78
CA ARG A 29 -10.91 18.61 12.16
C ARG A 29 -10.33 20.01 12.27
N THR A 30 -10.61 20.66 13.42
CA THR A 30 -10.13 22.02 13.73
C THR A 30 -9.16 22.04 14.93
N ASP A 31 -8.80 20.86 15.42
CA ASP A 31 -7.81 20.67 16.50
C ASP A 31 -6.41 20.37 15.93
N GLU A 32 -5.50 19.94 16.80
CA GLU A 32 -4.09 19.63 16.45
C GLU A 32 -3.90 18.46 15.46
N TYR A 33 -4.98 17.77 15.07
CA TYR A 33 -4.96 16.70 14.07
C TYR A 33 -5.57 17.10 12.72
N GLY A 34 -5.95 18.38 12.54
CA GLY A 34 -6.57 18.89 11.32
C GLY A 34 -5.92 20.12 10.74
N GLY A 35 -6.31 20.49 9.53
CA GLY A 35 -5.83 21.69 8.82
C GLY A 35 -4.48 21.50 8.16
N SER A 36 -3.36 21.88 8.80
CA SER A 36 -2.04 21.83 8.18
C SER A 36 -1.58 20.39 7.86
N PHE A 37 -0.63 20.28 6.95
CA PHE A 37 -0.02 18.99 6.60
C PHE A 37 0.52 18.28 7.85
N GLU A 38 1.28 18.96 8.67
CA GLU A 38 1.91 18.41 9.87
C GLU A 38 0.86 17.91 10.88
N ASN A 39 -0.25 18.62 11.02
CA ASN A 39 -1.35 18.21 11.87
C ASN A 39 -2.05 16.95 11.33
N ARG A 40 -2.29 16.89 10.03
CA ARG A 40 -2.95 15.73 9.39
C ARG A 40 -2.11 14.45 9.49
N TYR A 41 -0.78 14.55 9.45
CA TYR A 41 0.15 13.43 9.60
C TYR A 41 0.59 13.17 11.05
N ARG A 42 0.23 14.04 12.00
CA ARG A 42 0.60 13.93 13.42
C ARG A 42 0.29 12.56 14.01
N PHE A 43 -0.88 12.02 13.76
CA PHE A 43 -1.29 10.74 14.34
C PHE A 43 -0.39 9.58 13.86
N ALA A 44 -0.02 9.55 12.60
CA ALA A 44 0.92 8.56 12.08
C ALA A 44 2.33 8.71 12.72
N VAL A 45 2.78 9.94 12.96
CA VAL A 45 4.04 10.24 13.64
C VAL A 45 4.00 9.77 15.09
N GLU A 46 2.96 10.09 15.84
CA GLU A 46 2.82 9.68 17.24
C GLU A 46 2.83 8.15 17.41
N ILE A 47 2.18 7.41 16.50
CA ILE A 47 2.17 5.95 16.52
C ILE A 47 3.58 5.38 16.39
N VAL A 48 4.35 5.78 15.38
CA VAL A 48 5.70 5.23 15.19
C VAL A 48 6.62 5.63 16.34
N GLN A 49 6.53 6.86 16.83
CA GLN A 49 7.35 7.35 17.94
C GLN A 49 7.04 6.57 19.24
N GLU A 50 5.78 6.30 19.54
CA GLU A 50 5.41 5.52 20.72
C GLU A 50 5.84 4.05 20.61
N ILE A 51 5.73 3.43 19.40
CA ILE A 51 6.27 2.09 19.17
C ILE A 51 7.78 2.07 19.39
N LYS A 52 8.54 3.01 18.82
CA LYS A 52 10.00 3.11 19.00
C LYS A 52 10.40 3.32 20.46
N LYS A 53 9.62 4.08 21.21
CA LYS A 53 9.84 4.31 22.64
C LYS A 53 9.59 3.04 23.46
N LEU A 54 8.54 2.27 23.16
CA LEU A 54 8.17 1.08 23.91
C LEU A 54 8.98 -0.16 23.55
N CYS A 55 9.29 -0.35 22.25
CA CYS A 55 9.94 -1.55 21.74
C CYS A 55 11.45 -1.37 21.48
N GLY A 56 11.93 -0.12 21.55
CA GLY A 56 13.31 0.23 21.23
C GLY A 56 13.45 0.90 19.86
N LYS A 57 14.44 1.79 19.72
CA LYS A 57 14.66 2.58 18.50
C LYS A 57 14.91 1.73 17.25
N ASP A 58 15.47 0.54 17.42
CA ASP A 58 15.86 -0.37 16.34
C ASP A 58 14.75 -1.39 15.99
N PHE A 59 13.60 -1.36 16.68
CA PHE A 59 12.47 -2.22 16.37
C PHE A 59 11.83 -1.79 15.05
N PRO A 60 11.78 -2.66 14.01
CA PRO A 60 11.32 -2.29 12.68
C PRO A 60 9.83 -1.92 12.64
N VAL A 61 9.52 -0.78 12.04
CA VAL A 61 8.14 -0.32 11.80
C VAL A 61 7.94 0.02 10.33
N SER A 62 7.16 -0.77 9.64
CA SER A 62 6.76 -0.54 8.25
C SER A 62 5.44 0.23 8.18
N LEU A 63 5.25 0.98 7.10
CA LEU A 63 3.98 1.63 6.79
C LEU A 63 3.43 1.09 5.46
N ARG A 64 2.20 0.54 5.48
CA ARG A 64 1.43 0.33 4.25
C ARG A 64 0.95 1.69 3.77
N TYR A 65 1.35 2.09 2.55
CA TYR A 65 1.22 3.46 2.07
C TYR A 65 0.65 3.51 0.65
N SER A 66 -0.45 4.25 0.45
CA SER A 66 -0.97 4.57 -0.88
C SER A 66 -0.28 5.84 -1.40
N VAL A 67 0.46 5.72 -2.50
CA VAL A 67 1.24 6.83 -3.06
C VAL A 67 0.31 7.89 -3.63
N VAL A 68 -0.64 7.48 -4.48
CA VAL A 68 -1.65 8.38 -5.07
C VAL A 68 -3.03 7.78 -4.86
N SER A 69 -3.98 8.58 -4.41
CA SER A 69 -5.34 8.11 -4.10
C SER A 69 -6.11 7.64 -5.33
N LYS A 70 -5.79 8.17 -6.52
CA LYS A 70 -6.45 7.84 -7.81
C LYS A 70 -7.96 8.12 -7.79
N THR A 71 -8.35 9.23 -7.16
CA THR A 71 -9.75 9.65 -7.01
C THR A 71 -10.03 10.99 -7.65
N LYS A 72 -11.22 11.12 -8.23
CA LYS A 72 -11.76 12.36 -8.85
C LYS A 72 -12.74 13.08 -7.91
N GLY A 73 -13.18 12.39 -6.86
CA GLY A 73 -14.17 12.82 -5.88
C GLY A 73 -14.68 11.64 -5.07
N PHE A 74 -15.59 11.86 -4.15
CA PHE A 74 -16.22 10.78 -3.38
C PHE A 74 -16.97 9.80 -4.30
N GLY A 75 -16.70 8.49 -4.15
CA GLY A 75 -17.27 7.43 -4.96
C GLY A 75 -16.80 7.42 -6.43
N GLN A 76 -15.73 8.13 -6.76
CA GLN A 76 -15.29 8.33 -8.14
C GLN A 76 -13.79 8.07 -8.29
N GLY A 77 -13.42 6.83 -8.55
CA GLY A 77 -12.04 6.46 -8.88
C GLY A 77 -11.69 6.77 -10.34
N ALA A 78 -10.41 7.06 -10.58
CA ALA A 78 -9.84 7.21 -11.92
C ALA A 78 -9.34 5.88 -12.46
N VAL A 79 -9.49 5.63 -13.76
CA VAL A 79 -9.00 4.42 -14.43
C VAL A 79 -7.64 4.66 -15.10
N PRO A 80 -6.86 3.60 -15.41
CA PRO A 80 -5.59 3.75 -16.12
C PRO A 80 -5.74 4.54 -17.43
N GLY A 81 -4.87 5.54 -17.62
CA GLY A 81 -4.85 6.40 -18.81
C GLY A 81 -5.88 7.53 -18.82
N GLU A 82 -6.68 7.67 -17.78
CA GLU A 82 -7.61 8.79 -17.63
C GLU A 82 -6.89 10.06 -17.14
N GLU A 83 -7.14 11.19 -17.78
CA GLU A 83 -6.73 12.51 -17.28
C GLU A 83 -7.74 12.99 -16.25
N PHE A 84 -7.28 13.34 -15.05
CA PHE A 84 -8.13 13.81 -13.96
C PHE A 84 -7.37 14.74 -13.01
N VAL A 85 -8.11 15.46 -12.19
CA VAL A 85 -7.55 16.21 -11.06
C VAL A 85 -7.71 15.35 -9.81
N GLU A 86 -6.61 15.06 -9.13
CA GLU A 86 -6.62 14.25 -7.92
C GLU A 86 -7.39 14.96 -6.79
N PHE A 87 -8.36 14.25 -6.23
CA PHE A 87 -9.16 14.73 -5.11
C PHE A 87 -8.56 14.33 -3.75
N GLY A 88 -7.87 13.19 -3.68
CA GLY A 88 -7.24 12.66 -2.48
C GLY A 88 -5.80 13.13 -2.29
N ARG A 89 -4.90 12.19 -1.99
CA ARG A 89 -3.45 12.44 -1.94
C ARG A 89 -2.89 12.40 -3.34
N ASP A 90 -2.28 13.50 -3.77
CA ASP A 90 -1.53 13.58 -5.02
C ASP A 90 -0.04 13.23 -4.81
N MET A 91 0.71 13.21 -5.92
CA MET A 91 2.14 12.88 -5.88
C MET A 91 2.94 13.93 -5.09
N ALA A 92 2.61 15.22 -5.22
CA ALA A 92 3.34 16.30 -4.54
C ALA A 92 3.18 16.20 -2.99
N GLU A 93 1.99 15.85 -2.51
CA GLU A 93 1.78 15.57 -1.09
C GLU A 93 2.52 14.28 -0.66
N SER A 94 2.54 13.25 -1.50
CA SER A 94 3.25 12.00 -1.23
C SER A 94 4.76 12.18 -1.10
N GLU A 95 5.38 12.96 -1.97
CA GLU A 95 6.82 13.29 -1.89
C GLU A 95 7.19 13.92 -0.55
N LYS A 96 6.37 14.87 -0.09
CA LYS A 96 6.54 15.49 1.23
C LYS A 96 6.28 14.50 2.36
N ALA A 97 5.22 13.71 2.22
CA ALA A 97 4.77 12.81 3.28
C ALA A 97 5.73 11.66 3.55
N ILE A 98 6.26 11.01 2.50
CA ILE A 98 7.16 9.87 2.68
C ILE A 98 8.44 10.29 3.43
N LYS A 99 9.00 11.45 3.07
CA LYS A 99 10.16 12.00 3.78
C LYS A 99 9.83 12.34 5.23
N TYR A 100 8.70 12.99 5.47
CA TYR A 100 8.26 13.38 6.82
C TYR A 100 8.05 12.16 7.72
N LEU A 101 7.49 11.08 7.16
CA LEU A 101 7.25 9.82 7.87
C LEU A 101 8.56 9.03 8.10
N GLU A 102 9.50 9.06 7.16
CA GLU A 102 10.86 8.53 7.37
C GLU A 102 11.54 9.24 8.53
N ASP A 103 11.54 10.59 8.52
CA ASP A 103 12.13 11.41 9.58
C ASP A 103 11.46 11.15 10.95
N ALA A 104 10.18 10.75 10.97
CA ALA A 104 9.45 10.38 12.17
C ALA A 104 9.85 9.01 12.75
N GLY A 105 10.45 8.10 11.93
CA GLY A 105 10.95 6.81 12.39
C GLY A 105 10.41 5.57 11.69
N TYR A 106 9.66 5.69 10.59
CA TYR A 106 9.30 4.54 9.76
C TYR A 106 10.54 3.99 9.03
N ASP A 107 10.68 2.67 8.99
CA ASP A 107 11.86 1.97 8.47
C ASP A 107 11.65 1.37 7.08
N MET A 108 10.41 1.23 6.62
CA MET A 108 10.06 0.67 5.32
C MET A 108 8.68 1.19 4.88
N PHE A 109 8.49 1.32 3.56
CA PHE A 109 7.21 1.69 2.97
C PHE A 109 6.73 0.59 2.03
N ASN A 110 5.57 0.01 2.33
CA ASN A 110 4.89 -0.97 1.49
C ASN A 110 3.84 -0.23 0.65
N CYS A 111 4.21 0.10 -0.58
CA CYS A 111 3.52 1.05 -1.43
C CYS A 111 2.60 0.39 -2.46
N ASP A 112 1.46 1.03 -2.67
CA ASP A 112 0.56 0.84 -3.81
C ASP A 112 -0.11 2.17 -4.16
N ASN A 113 -1.22 2.14 -4.90
CA ASN A 113 -2.10 3.26 -5.16
C ASN A 113 -3.54 2.92 -4.79
N GLY A 114 -4.39 3.97 -4.81
CA GLY A 114 -5.81 3.84 -4.69
C GLY A 114 -6.35 4.01 -3.27
N THR A 115 -7.66 3.99 -3.21
CA THR A 115 -8.49 4.15 -2.02
C THR A 115 -9.68 3.21 -2.14
N TYR A 116 -10.66 3.27 -1.24
CA TYR A 116 -11.92 2.54 -1.43
C TYR A 116 -12.68 2.97 -2.69
N ASP A 117 -12.63 4.24 -3.05
CA ASP A 117 -13.29 4.75 -4.25
C ASP A 117 -12.56 4.35 -5.54
N ALA A 118 -11.28 4.00 -5.43
CA ALA A 118 -10.40 3.53 -6.49
C ALA A 118 -9.69 2.22 -6.11
N TRP A 119 -10.37 1.33 -5.41
CA TRP A 119 -9.81 0.13 -4.81
C TRP A 119 -9.22 -0.87 -5.82
N TYR A 120 -9.60 -0.78 -7.08
CA TYR A 120 -9.02 -1.57 -8.17
C TYR A 120 -7.55 -1.20 -8.48
N TRP A 121 -7.02 -0.11 -7.95
CA TRP A 121 -5.58 0.17 -7.92
C TRP A 121 -4.89 -0.54 -6.75
N ALA A 122 -5.51 -0.54 -5.57
CA ALA A 122 -4.99 -1.22 -4.40
C ALA A 122 -5.03 -2.75 -4.54
N HIS A 123 -6.07 -3.27 -5.19
CA HIS A 123 -6.31 -4.69 -5.42
C HIS A 123 -6.61 -4.97 -6.90
N PRO A 124 -5.63 -4.84 -7.80
CA PRO A 124 -5.90 -4.84 -9.23
C PRO A 124 -6.57 -6.13 -9.73
N PRO A 125 -7.79 -6.04 -10.31
CA PRO A 125 -8.48 -7.17 -10.91
C PRO A 125 -7.93 -7.53 -12.30
N VAL A 126 -8.56 -8.52 -12.96
CA VAL A 126 -8.12 -9.04 -14.25
C VAL A 126 -7.98 -7.97 -15.34
N TYR A 127 -8.89 -6.99 -15.37
CA TYR A 127 -8.91 -5.91 -16.36
C TYR A 127 -7.89 -4.79 -16.12
N MET A 128 -7.28 -4.70 -14.95
CA MET A 128 -6.18 -3.77 -14.69
C MET A 128 -4.89 -4.29 -15.34
N PRO A 129 -4.05 -3.41 -15.89
CA PRO A 129 -2.76 -3.82 -16.42
C PRO A 129 -1.88 -4.44 -15.33
N PRO A 130 -0.98 -5.38 -15.67
CA PRO A 130 0.05 -5.82 -14.77
C PRO A 130 0.96 -4.65 -14.38
N ASN A 131 1.57 -4.73 -13.20
CA ASN A 131 2.51 -3.74 -12.68
C ASN A 131 1.95 -2.31 -12.61
N CYS A 132 0.63 -2.15 -12.48
CA CYS A 132 -0.07 -0.87 -12.65
C CYS A 132 0.36 0.23 -11.67
N ASN A 133 0.97 -0.11 -10.54
CA ASN A 133 1.40 0.85 -9.53
C ASN A 133 2.89 1.24 -9.66
N ILE A 134 3.65 0.57 -10.53
CA ILE A 134 5.11 0.71 -10.54
C ILE A 134 5.58 2.14 -10.79
N ALA A 135 4.99 2.86 -11.73
CA ALA A 135 5.45 4.19 -12.10
C ALA A 135 5.40 5.19 -10.94
N ASP A 136 4.33 5.15 -10.14
CA ASP A 136 4.19 6.02 -8.97
C ASP A 136 5.10 5.57 -7.82
N VAL A 137 5.25 4.26 -7.63
CA VAL A 137 6.11 3.71 -6.57
C VAL A 137 7.59 3.91 -6.88
N GLU A 138 8.02 3.77 -8.13
CA GLU A 138 9.37 4.08 -8.59
C GLU A 138 9.68 5.57 -8.41
N HIS A 139 8.72 6.44 -8.73
CA HIS A 139 8.89 7.88 -8.52
C HIS A 139 9.09 8.19 -7.03
N ILE A 140 8.23 7.68 -6.15
CA ILE A 140 8.28 7.98 -4.72
C ILE A 140 9.54 7.42 -4.04
N LYS A 141 10.13 6.34 -4.57
CA LYS A 141 11.39 5.79 -4.10
C LYS A 141 12.53 6.81 -4.08
N ASN A 142 12.50 7.80 -4.96
CA ASN A 142 13.52 8.86 -5.03
C ASN A 142 13.45 9.86 -3.85
N PHE A 143 12.39 9.81 -3.04
CA PHE A 143 12.14 10.74 -1.93
C PHE A 143 12.35 10.10 -0.55
N THR A 144 12.81 8.86 -0.50
CA THR A 144 13.12 8.15 0.75
C THR A 144 14.41 7.35 0.64
N THR A 145 15.13 7.23 1.74
CA THR A 145 16.30 6.33 1.87
C THR A 145 15.92 4.93 2.34
N LYS A 146 14.66 4.75 2.76
CA LYS A 146 14.16 3.50 3.30
C LYS A 146 13.76 2.53 2.19
N PRO A 147 13.76 1.22 2.47
CA PRO A 147 13.24 0.22 1.54
C PRO A 147 11.80 0.52 1.12
N VAL A 148 11.54 0.40 -0.19
CA VAL A 148 10.22 0.56 -0.78
C VAL A 148 9.80 -0.74 -1.45
N VAL A 149 8.68 -1.28 -0.99
CA VAL A 149 8.01 -2.45 -1.57
C VAL A 149 6.94 -1.96 -2.53
N CYS A 150 6.88 -2.51 -3.75
CA CYS A 150 5.79 -2.24 -4.69
C CYS A 150 4.79 -3.39 -4.69
N ALA A 151 3.51 -3.09 -4.46
CA ALA A 151 2.41 -4.04 -4.52
C ALA A 151 1.39 -3.68 -5.61
N GLY A 152 0.67 -4.69 -6.13
CA GLY A 152 -0.42 -4.48 -7.09
C GLY A 152 -0.21 -5.21 -8.42
N LYS A 153 -0.59 -6.49 -8.49
CA LYS A 153 -0.52 -7.33 -9.70
C LYS A 153 0.87 -7.32 -10.36
N MET A 154 1.91 -7.36 -9.52
CA MET A 154 3.30 -7.43 -9.98
C MET A 154 3.61 -8.78 -10.60
N GLU A 155 4.33 -8.76 -11.71
CA GLU A 155 4.89 -9.95 -12.36
C GLU A 155 6.30 -10.21 -11.81
N PRO A 156 6.64 -11.43 -11.36
CA PRO A 156 7.91 -11.70 -10.67
C PRO A 156 9.16 -11.36 -11.50
N GLU A 157 9.19 -11.72 -12.79
CA GLU A 157 10.32 -11.41 -13.69
C GLU A 157 10.51 -9.90 -13.88
N PHE A 158 9.40 -9.17 -14.05
CA PHE A 158 9.42 -7.71 -14.14
C PHE A 158 9.94 -7.11 -12.83
N ALA A 159 9.40 -7.55 -11.70
CA ALA A 159 9.82 -7.06 -10.37
C ALA A 159 11.31 -7.34 -10.10
N ALA A 160 11.81 -8.51 -10.46
CA ALA A 160 13.23 -8.85 -10.32
C ALA A 160 14.13 -7.87 -11.09
N LYS A 161 13.72 -7.45 -12.29
CA LYS A 161 14.44 -6.44 -13.06
C LYS A 161 14.41 -5.07 -12.38
N GLU A 162 13.23 -4.63 -11.92
CA GLU A 162 13.07 -3.34 -11.23
C GLU A 162 13.91 -3.28 -9.94
N ILE A 163 13.99 -4.40 -9.20
CA ILE A 163 14.84 -4.53 -8.01
C ILE A 163 16.32 -4.48 -8.39
N ALA A 164 16.74 -5.22 -9.42
CA ALA A 164 18.13 -5.25 -9.88
C ALA A 164 18.62 -3.87 -10.35
N GLU A 165 17.73 -3.05 -10.90
CA GLU A 165 18.00 -1.67 -11.34
C GLU A 165 17.83 -0.64 -10.21
N GLY A 166 17.45 -1.06 -9.00
CA GLY A 166 17.31 -0.20 -7.82
C GLY A 166 16.09 0.73 -7.84
N ARG A 167 15.09 0.44 -8.68
CA ARG A 167 13.87 1.24 -8.79
C ARG A 167 12.86 0.96 -7.68
N ILE A 168 12.85 -0.26 -7.17
CA ILE A 168 12.17 -0.69 -5.95
C ILE A 168 13.08 -1.63 -5.17
N ASP A 169 12.76 -1.93 -3.92
CA ASP A 169 13.59 -2.84 -3.11
C ASP A 169 12.98 -4.24 -2.97
N ALA A 170 11.65 -4.35 -3.11
CA ALA A 170 10.97 -5.64 -3.05
C ALA A 170 9.60 -5.60 -3.75
N MET A 171 9.08 -6.79 -4.06
CA MET A 171 7.74 -7.02 -4.59
C MET A 171 6.78 -7.44 -3.47
N GLY A 172 5.64 -6.74 -3.35
CA GLY A 172 4.55 -7.12 -2.45
C GLY A 172 3.61 -8.13 -3.10
N VAL A 173 3.42 -9.29 -2.47
CA VAL A 173 2.59 -10.39 -2.98
C VAL A 173 1.52 -10.78 -1.98
N GLY A 174 0.26 -10.72 -2.39
CA GLY A 174 -0.89 -11.15 -1.55
C GLY A 174 -1.61 -12.34 -2.14
N ARG A 175 -2.39 -12.13 -3.19
CA ARG A 175 -3.33 -13.13 -3.75
C ARG A 175 -2.65 -14.38 -4.30
N GLN A 176 -1.44 -14.29 -4.83
CA GLN A 176 -0.67 -15.45 -5.26
C GLN A 176 -0.42 -16.42 -4.11
N ASN A 177 -0.12 -15.92 -2.92
CA ASN A 177 0.05 -16.75 -1.72
C ASN A 177 -1.23 -17.47 -1.29
N LEU A 178 -2.42 -16.91 -1.62
CA LEU A 178 -3.69 -17.57 -1.35
C LEU A 178 -3.99 -18.70 -2.33
N VAL A 179 -3.54 -18.57 -3.57
CA VAL A 179 -3.76 -19.57 -4.64
C VAL A 179 -2.77 -20.72 -4.53
N ASP A 180 -1.52 -20.39 -4.27
CA ASP A 180 -0.42 -21.36 -4.15
C ASP A 180 0.57 -20.91 -3.07
N PRO A 181 0.41 -21.36 -1.82
CA PRO A 181 1.30 -21.00 -0.72
C PRO A 181 2.77 -21.43 -0.95
N GLU A 182 2.98 -22.46 -1.76
CA GLU A 182 4.30 -23.02 -2.06
C GLU A 182 4.99 -22.39 -3.28
N TRP A 183 4.41 -21.37 -3.89
CA TRP A 183 4.91 -20.83 -5.16
C TRP A 183 6.37 -20.33 -5.09
N ILE A 184 6.80 -19.75 -3.96
CA ILE A 184 8.19 -19.33 -3.77
C ILE A 184 9.12 -20.53 -3.69
N ASN A 185 8.75 -21.59 -2.94
CA ASN A 185 9.54 -22.81 -2.85
C ASN A 185 9.68 -23.47 -4.24
N LYS A 186 8.61 -23.47 -5.03
CA LYS A 186 8.64 -23.99 -6.39
C LYS A 186 9.59 -23.20 -7.30
N LEU A 187 9.61 -21.87 -7.19
CA LEU A 187 10.58 -21.02 -7.90
C LEU A 187 12.03 -21.34 -7.49
N LEU A 188 12.28 -21.50 -6.18
CA LEU A 188 13.62 -21.79 -5.67
C LEU A 188 14.12 -23.22 -6.05
N GLU A 189 13.21 -24.11 -6.41
CA GLU A 189 13.48 -25.50 -6.79
C GLU A 189 13.39 -25.75 -8.30
N ASP A 190 13.35 -24.69 -9.12
CA ASP A 190 13.21 -24.76 -10.59
C ASP A 190 11.96 -25.57 -11.04
N ARG A 191 10.82 -25.42 -10.32
CA ARG A 191 9.53 -26.09 -10.57
C ARG A 191 8.42 -25.10 -10.92
N GLU A 192 8.75 -24.14 -11.76
CA GLU A 192 7.84 -23.03 -12.14
C GLU A 192 6.55 -23.51 -12.80
N GLU A 193 6.64 -24.60 -13.58
CA GLU A 193 5.50 -25.20 -14.28
C GLU A 193 4.44 -25.79 -13.32
N GLU A 194 4.80 -26.02 -12.07
CA GLU A 194 3.87 -26.48 -11.04
C GLU A 194 3.16 -25.35 -10.31
N ILE A 195 3.53 -24.08 -10.55
CA ILE A 195 2.91 -22.93 -9.90
C ILE A 195 1.49 -22.73 -10.42
N LYS A 196 0.54 -22.63 -9.50
CA LYS A 196 -0.84 -22.23 -9.82
C LYS A 196 -0.94 -20.72 -9.82
N PRO A 197 -1.06 -20.06 -10.98
CA PRO A 197 -1.07 -18.59 -11.03
C PRO A 197 -2.39 -18.01 -10.53
N CYS A 198 -2.31 -16.87 -9.82
CA CYS A 198 -3.47 -16.06 -9.52
C CYS A 198 -3.95 -15.34 -10.79
N ILE A 199 -5.17 -15.62 -11.22
CA ILE A 199 -5.77 -15.01 -12.43
C ILE A 199 -6.42 -13.65 -12.15
N ASN A 200 -6.31 -13.12 -10.95
CA ASN A 200 -6.85 -11.82 -10.51
C ASN A 200 -8.37 -11.66 -10.75
N CYS A 201 -9.13 -12.75 -10.68
CA CYS A 201 -10.58 -12.75 -10.92
C CYS A 201 -11.40 -12.16 -9.77
N HIS A 202 -10.82 -11.97 -8.59
CA HIS A 202 -11.48 -11.54 -7.34
C HIS A 202 -12.66 -12.43 -6.88
N ASN A 203 -12.83 -13.60 -7.47
CA ASN A 203 -14.02 -14.42 -7.23
C ASN A 203 -14.05 -15.01 -5.81
N ALA A 204 -12.97 -15.69 -5.39
CA ALA A 204 -12.93 -16.32 -4.08
C ALA A 204 -12.34 -15.40 -2.98
N CYS A 205 -11.32 -14.61 -3.31
CA CYS A 205 -10.63 -13.78 -2.31
C CYS A 205 -11.45 -12.57 -1.85
N PHE A 206 -12.22 -11.94 -2.75
CA PHE A 206 -13.07 -10.78 -2.44
C PHE A 206 -14.55 -11.12 -2.55
N ASN A 207 -15.01 -11.53 -3.74
CA ASN A 207 -16.43 -11.60 -4.05
C ASN A 207 -17.15 -12.73 -3.31
N PHE A 208 -16.54 -13.91 -3.21
CA PHE A 208 -17.14 -15.05 -2.53
C PHE A 208 -17.32 -14.80 -1.03
N ASN A 209 -16.30 -14.22 -0.40
CA ASN A 209 -16.33 -13.91 1.03
C ASN A 209 -17.25 -12.72 1.33
N CYS A 210 -17.28 -11.69 0.48
CA CYS A 210 -18.12 -10.51 0.67
C CYS A 210 -19.59 -10.79 0.39
N SER A 211 -19.93 -11.59 -0.65
CA SER A 211 -21.32 -11.80 -1.08
C SER A 211 -22.06 -12.87 -0.28
N LYS A 212 -21.38 -13.75 0.43
CA LYS A 212 -21.99 -14.87 1.17
C LYS A 212 -22.00 -14.73 2.69
N GLY A 213 -21.73 -13.51 3.19
CA GLY A 213 -21.90 -13.22 4.61
C GLY A 213 -21.03 -14.08 5.54
N THR A 214 -19.85 -14.49 5.11
CA THR A 214 -18.89 -15.06 6.03
C THR A 214 -18.48 -14.00 7.06
N PRO A 215 -18.48 -14.31 8.36
CA PRO A 215 -18.40 -13.30 9.44
C PRO A 215 -17.12 -12.46 9.47
N ASN A 216 -16.14 -12.75 8.62
CA ASN A 216 -14.79 -12.19 8.69
C ASN A 216 -14.42 -11.25 7.53
N MET A 217 -15.32 -11.01 6.57
CA MET A 217 -15.11 -10.00 5.53
C MET A 217 -16.39 -9.23 5.30
N GLN A 218 -16.46 -8.05 5.88
CA GLN A 218 -17.46 -7.06 5.47
C GLN A 218 -17.18 -6.65 4.02
N PRO A 219 -18.21 -6.44 3.20
CA PRO A 219 -18.02 -5.79 1.91
C PRO A 219 -17.34 -4.45 2.18
N MET A 220 -16.16 -4.28 1.59
CA MET A 220 -15.50 -2.99 1.52
C MET A 220 -16.19 -2.14 0.46
#